data_bbb3a748cbe42fb76a727ca3c5b2cc5b
#
_entry.id   bbb3a748cbe42fb76a727ca3c5b2cc5b
#
_cell.length_a   1.000
_cell.length_b   1.000
_cell.length_c   1.000
_cell.angle_alpha   90.00
_cell.angle_beta   90.00
_cell.angle_gamma   90.00
#
_symmetry.space_group_name_H-M   'P 1'
#
loop_
_entity.id
_entity.type
_entity.pdbx_description
1 polymer ?
#
loop_
_entity_poly.entity_id
_entity_poly.type
_entity_poly.pdbx_seq_one_letter_code
_entity_poly.pdbx_strand_id
1 'polypeptide(L)'
;MKKAKFNPARIYRIFCLAVLVGLLFSPGSGQYREYHIFGLVVDTESNPLTGVDLFLQDLNTSRNYRVKTDKSGKYVLSGLPHGRYQVTVKKDGYETRTFEWDFSQPQERMQKVEMETIILASTEKVQTLTSLKELKKAVAEVMDMINRNDLETALARLQELAARYPDDSNVHYLSGVTLGRLHRYQEAIPELTRVTELAPEFAPAYQQLGFCYQMLKDMDKALENYRKSAELDPANSANLYNLGLILFEMDKVDEAIGYFEKALAAKSDDLDTLEMMARCYVNKGDLPKAVEFLEKARSLTQDEEKIKFLDSFIATLKAQIKK
;
A
#
# COMPACT_ATOMS: atom_id res chain seq x y z
N MET A 1 6.49 -18.73 6.69
CA MET A 1 7.43 -17.88 7.50
C MET A 1 6.59 -16.80 8.21
N LYS A 2 6.66 -16.69 9.55
CA LYS A 2 5.79 -15.80 10.32
C LYS A 2 6.25 -14.35 10.16
N LYS A 3 5.41 -13.47 9.57
CA LYS A 3 5.64 -12.03 9.51
C LYS A 3 5.56 -11.45 10.94
N ALA A 4 6.66 -10.90 11.43
CA ALA A 4 6.69 -10.15 12.68
C ALA A 4 5.95 -8.82 12.49
N LYS A 5 4.84 -8.64 13.20
CA LYS A 5 4.12 -7.36 13.26
C LYS A 5 4.94 -6.37 14.09
N PHE A 6 5.37 -5.31 13.45
CA PHE A 6 6.01 -4.18 14.08
C PHE A 6 5.00 -3.42 14.95
N ASN A 7 5.21 -3.43 16.28
CA ASN A 7 4.37 -2.70 17.22
C ASN A 7 5.20 -1.55 17.85
N PRO A 8 4.96 -0.29 17.50
CA PRO A 8 5.73 0.86 17.98
C PRO A 8 5.56 1.16 19.48
N ALA A 9 4.58 0.54 20.14
CA ALA A 9 4.29 0.81 21.56
C ALA A 9 5.19 0.04 22.56
N ARG A 10 6.16 -0.76 22.09
CA ARG A 10 7.02 -1.59 22.99
C ARG A 10 8.37 -0.97 23.34
N ILE A 11 8.69 0.22 22.85
CA ILE A 11 9.98 0.91 23.12
C ILE A 11 9.96 1.73 24.41
N TYR A 12 8.79 1.93 25.04
CA TYR A 12 8.66 2.73 26.26
C TYR A 12 8.61 1.88 27.54
N ARG A 13 9.59 1.04 27.80
CA ARG A 13 9.82 0.49 29.17
C ARG A 13 11.13 -0.28 29.25
N ILE A 14 12.24 0.42 29.43
CA ILE A 14 13.42 -0.13 30.09
C ILE A 14 13.74 0.78 31.28
N PHE A 15 13.65 0.19 32.42
CA PHE A 15 13.73 0.77 33.77
C PHE A 15 15.02 1.51 34.04
N CYS A 16 14.90 2.67 34.68
CA CYS A 16 15.95 3.28 35.50
C CYS A 16 16.29 2.36 36.68
N LEU A 17 17.49 1.82 36.70
CA LEU A 17 18.11 1.26 37.90
C LEU A 17 19.29 2.16 38.29
N ALA A 18 19.05 3.04 39.25
CA ALA A 18 20.10 3.82 39.87
C ALA A 18 20.85 2.96 40.88
N VAL A 19 22.14 2.73 40.66
CA VAL A 19 23.03 2.13 41.69
C VAL A 19 23.75 3.26 42.41
N LEU A 20 23.37 3.47 43.65
CA LEU A 20 24.05 4.36 44.63
C LEU A 20 25.32 3.64 45.16
N VAL A 21 26.50 4.22 44.88
CA VAL A 21 27.71 3.93 45.66
C VAL A 21 28.18 5.21 46.28
N GLY A 22 28.03 5.32 47.59
CA GLY A 22 28.49 6.43 48.36
C GLY A 22 29.97 6.34 48.71
N LEU A 23 30.72 7.44 48.55
CA LEU A 23 32.00 7.70 49.18
C LEU A 23 32.01 9.10 49.75
N LEU A 24 32.31 9.18 51.05
CA LEU A 24 32.41 10.35 51.87
C LEU A 24 33.66 11.21 51.49
N PHE A 25 33.46 12.48 51.20
CA PHE A 25 34.55 13.48 51.28
C PHE A 25 34.00 14.84 51.78
N SER A 26 34.86 15.52 52.52
CA SER A 26 34.62 16.77 53.28
C SER A 26 34.30 17.99 52.42
N PRO A 27 33.64 19.02 52.96
CA PRO A 27 33.29 20.25 52.22
C PRO A 27 34.47 21.24 52.18
N GLY A 28 34.97 21.50 51.00
CA GLY A 28 35.95 22.52 50.75
C GLY A 28 35.89 23.03 49.32
N SER A 29 35.56 24.35 49.19
CA SER A 29 35.72 25.21 48.00
C SER A 29 34.95 24.81 46.73
N GLY A 30 34.16 25.76 46.22
CA GLY A 30 33.49 25.85 44.91
C GLY A 30 33.82 24.83 43.82
N GLN A 31 33.39 23.61 44.01
CA GLN A 31 33.49 22.57 42.96
C GLN A 31 32.44 22.82 41.91
N TYR A 32 32.87 23.16 40.70
CA TYR A 32 32.05 23.16 39.51
C TYR A 32 31.47 21.73 39.34
N ARG A 33 30.17 21.67 39.31
CA ARG A 33 29.43 20.41 39.21
C ARG A 33 29.45 19.95 37.77
N GLU A 34 30.15 18.85 37.51
CA GLU A 34 30.35 18.32 36.17
C GLU A 34 29.56 17.01 35.98
N TYR A 35 29.02 16.81 34.78
CA TYR A 35 28.36 15.60 34.40
C TYR A 35 29.30 14.66 33.63
N HIS A 36 29.18 13.37 33.90
CA HIS A 36 29.68 12.31 33.06
C HIS A 36 28.49 11.69 32.30
N ILE A 37 28.38 11.99 31.04
CA ILE A 37 27.34 11.42 30.20
C ILE A 37 27.90 10.30 29.34
N PHE A 38 27.14 9.25 29.17
CA PHE A 38 27.47 8.15 28.29
C PHE A 38 26.19 7.64 27.62
N GLY A 39 26.32 7.07 26.43
CA GLY A 39 25.20 6.55 25.69
C GLY A 39 25.66 5.78 24.46
N LEU A 40 24.70 5.40 23.64
CA LEU A 40 24.86 4.56 22.47
C LEU A 40 24.26 5.26 21.26
N VAL A 41 24.90 5.13 20.11
CA VAL A 41 24.36 5.53 18.81
C VAL A 41 24.26 4.31 17.93
N VAL A 42 23.04 4.06 17.38
CA VAL A 42 22.75 2.92 16.50
C VAL A 42 22.04 3.38 15.23
N ASP A 43 21.99 2.51 14.23
CA ASP A 43 21.11 2.70 13.08
C ASP A 43 19.67 2.24 13.38
N THR A 44 18.80 2.35 12.39
CA THR A 44 17.38 1.92 12.48
C THR A 44 17.19 0.41 12.62
N GLU A 45 18.26 -0.39 12.47
CA GLU A 45 18.29 -1.85 12.62
C GLU A 45 18.95 -2.27 13.95
N SER A 46 19.28 -1.26 14.79
CA SER A 46 19.95 -1.42 16.09
C SER A 46 21.43 -1.83 15.98
N ASN A 47 22.06 -1.65 14.82
CA ASN A 47 23.51 -1.86 14.67
C ASN A 47 24.28 -0.67 15.24
N PRO A 48 25.33 -0.89 16.06
CA PRO A 48 26.16 0.17 16.61
C PRO A 48 26.87 1.01 15.55
N LEU A 49 26.81 2.33 15.67
CA LEU A 49 27.44 3.25 14.72
C LEU A 49 28.79 3.80 15.25
N THR A 50 29.87 3.34 14.66
CA THR A 50 31.25 3.81 14.94
C THR A 50 31.52 5.19 14.34
N GLY A 51 32.29 6.03 15.06
CA GLY A 51 32.81 7.28 14.51
C GLY A 51 31.78 8.37 14.29
N VAL A 52 30.63 8.28 14.95
CA VAL A 52 29.60 9.32 14.93
C VAL A 52 30.09 10.51 15.72
N ASP A 53 30.04 11.70 15.15
CA ASP A 53 30.37 12.96 15.83
C ASP A 53 29.14 13.49 16.60
N LEU A 54 29.30 13.70 17.89
CA LEU A 54 28.36 14.42 18.72
C LEU A 54 28.97 15.78 19.07
N PHE A 55 28.34 16.86 18.61
CA PHE A 55 28.69 18.25 18.92
C PHE A 55 27.68 18.79 19.91
N LEU A 56 28.18 19.32 21.03
CA LEU A 56 27.33 19.93 22.05
C LEU A 56 27.71 21.40 22.16
N GLN A 57 26.75 22.28 22.00
CA GLN A 57 26.91 23.70 22.22
C GLN A 57 26.14 24.09 23.48
N ASP A 58 26.84 24.63 24.48
CA ASP A 58 26.21 25.21 25.65
C ASP A 58 25.44 26.49 25.26
N LEU A 59 24.15 26.50 25.50
CA LEU A 59 23.26 27.56 25.09
C LEU A 59 23.41 28.84 25.95
N ASN A 60 24.07 28.74 27.14
CA ASN A 60 24.30 29.86 28.01
C ASN A 60 25.67 30.52 27.77
N THR A 61 26.70 29.71 27.54
CA THR A 61 28.11 30.18 27.44
C THR A 61 28.68 30.12 26.04
N SER A 62 27.96 29.53 25.07
CA SER A 62 28.39 29.26 23.72
C SER A 62 29.63 28.34 23.60
N ARG A 63 30.03 27.69 24.69
CA ARG A 63 31.11 26.69 24.66
C ARG A 63 30.70 25.48 23.90
N ASN A 64 31.69 24.89 23.18
CA ASN A 64 31.48 23.72 22.36
C ASN A 64 32.22 22.51 22.92
N TYR A 65 31.57 21.38 22.90
CA TYR A 65 32.13 20.06 23.27
C TYR A 65 31.95 19.12 22.12
N ARG A 66 32.86 18.15 21.98
CA ARG A 66 32.78 17.15 20.91
C ARG A 66 33.20 15.79 21.46
N VAL A 67 32.48 14.77 21.07
CA VAL A 67 32.83 13.38 21.34
C VAL A 67 32.51 12.53 20.11
N LYS A 68 33.25 11.44 19.92
CA LYS A 68 32.98 10.45 18.89
C LYS A 68 32.61 9.11 19.51
N THR A 69 31.74 8.37 18.82
CA THR A 69 31.44 7.00 19.22
C THR A 69 32.61 6.08 18.91
N ASP A 70 32.82 5.10 19.78
CA ASP A 70 33.80 4.02 19.62
C ASP A 70 33.30 2.92 18.65
N LYS A 71 34.06 1.80 18.54
CA LYS A 71 33.71 0.67 17.69
C LYS A 71 32.40 -0.03 18.07
N SER A 72 31.96 0.12 19.29
CA SER A 72 30.68 -0.42 19.80
C SER A 72 29.54 0.61 19.79
N GLY A 73 29.72 1.73 19.11
CA GLY A 73 28.71 2.81 19.02
C GLY A 73 28.57 3.63 20.32
N LYS A 74 29.41 3.39 21.33
CA LYS A 74 29.35 4.08 22.63
C LYS A 74 30.10 5.40 22.59
N TYR A 75 29.58 6.39 23.30
CA TYR A 75 30.25 7.65 23.58
C TYR A 75 30.28 7.91 25.08
N VAL A 76 31.34 8.61 25.52
CA VAL A 76 31.50 9.08 26.89
C VAL A 76 32.02 10.51 26.84
N LEU A 77 31.34 11.42 27.50
CA LEU A 77 31.78 12.79 27.67
C LEU A 77 31.82 13.14 29.16
N SER A 78 32.98 13.54 29.65
CA SER A 78 33.24 13.87 31.04
C SER A 78 33.52 15.37 31.19
N GLY A 79 33.19 15.94 32.34
CA GLY A 79 33.46 17.33 32.62
C GLY A 79 32.49 18.30 31.95
N LEU A 80 31.25 17.86 31.70
CA LEU A 80 30.22 18.71 31.13
C LEU A 80 29.59 19.56 32.26
N PRO A 81 29.71 20.90 32.23
CA PRO A 81 29.05 21.75 33.19
C PRO A 81 27.53 21.61 33.21
N HIS A 82 26.89 22.05 34.31
CA HIS A 82 25.42 22.16 34.31
C HIS A 82 24.97 23.22 33.31
N GLY A 83 23.90 22.97 32.58
CA GLY A 83 23.38 23.90 31.58
C GLY A 83 22.48 23.20 30.56
N ARG A 84 22.04 23.95 29.57
CA ARG A 84 21.31 23.45 28.42
C ARG A 84 22.23 23.39 27.21
N TYR A 85 22.16 22.29 26.48
CA TYR A 85 23.04 22.02 25.36
C TYR A 85 22.22 21.70 24.09
N GLN A 86 22.55 22.40 23.01
CA GLN A 86 22.15 21.95 21.69
C GLN A 86 23.08 20.83 21.25
N VAL A 87 22.54 19.67 21.01
CA VAL A 87 23.31 18.48 20.59
C VAL A 87 23.07 18.24 19.12
N THR A 88 24.13 18.23 18.33
CA THR A 88 24.08 17.86 16.91
C THR A 88 24.88 16.58 16.69
N VAL A 89 24.22 15.58 16.14
CA VAL A 89 24.80 14.24 15.86
C VAL A 89 24.96 14.08 14.37
N LYS A 90 26.18 13.80 13.91
CA LYS A 90 26.54 13.70 12.49
C LYS A 90 27.34 12.44 12.20
N LYS A 91 26.98 11.80 11.09
CA LYS A 91 27.77 10.74 10.47
C LYS A 91 27.54 10.75 8.95
N ASP A 92 28.60 10.60 8.17
CA ASP A 92 28.48 10.52 6.71
C ASP A 92 27.56 9.37 6.30
N GLY A 93 26.67 9.62 5.36
CA GLY A 93 25.66 8.66 4.92
C GLY A 93 24.45 8.51 5.85
N TYR A 94 24.33 9.31 6.90
CA TYR A 94 23.21 9.33 7.84
C TYR A 94 22.61 10.72 7.98
N GLU A 95 21.35 10.77 8.38
CA GLU A 95 20.68 12.03 8.69
C GLU A 95 21.38 12.75 9.86
N THR A 96 21.48 14.07 9.78
CA THR A 96 21.93 14.89 10.91
C THR A 96 20.75 15.07 11.85
N ARG A 97 20.93 14.74 13.13
CA ARG A 97 19.93 14.99 14.17
C ARG A 97 20.39 16.11 15.10
N THR A 98 19.46 17.01 15.45
CA THR A 98 19.69 18.07 16.42
C THR A 98 18.56 18.06 17.44
N PHE A 99 18.92 18.12 18.72
CA PHE A 99 18.00 18.14 19.86
C PHE A 99 18.66 18.81 21.05
N GLU A 100 17.94 19.03 22.14
CA GLU A 100 18.48 19.65 23.34
C GLU A 100 18.62 18.64 24.47
N TRP A 101 19.71 18.79 25.24
CA TRP A 101 19.87 18.18 26.56
C TRP A 101 19.79 19.27 27.63
N ASP A 102 19.02 19.02 28.69
CA ASP A 102 18.85 19.92 29.81
C ASP A 102 19.43 19.33 31.09
N PHE A 103 20.55 19.87 31.51
CA PHE A 103 21.22 19.58 32.79
C PHE A 103 21.23 20.83 33.70
N SER A 104 20.23 21.69 33.58
CA SER A 104 20.14 22.96 34.33
C SER A 104 19.77 22.77 35.80
N GLN A 105 19.25 21.64 36.20
CA GLN A 105 18.92 21.30 37.57
C GLN A 105 20.21 21.13 38.39
N PRO A 106 20.47 21.96 39.42
CA PRO A 106 21.67 21.85 40.24
C PRO A 106 21.61 20.57 41.08
N GLN A 107 22.62 19.73 40.92
CA GLN A 107 22.74 18.51 41.70
C GLN A 107 23.96 18.55 42.64
N GLU A 108 23.89 17.97 43.82
CA GLU A 108 24.92 18.13 44.86
C GLU A 108 26.20 17.29 44.62
N ARG A 109 26.26 16.42 43.62
CA ARG A 109 27.43 15.54 43.34
C ARG A 109 27.60 15.35 41.83
N MET A 110 28.84 15.00 41.43
CA MET A 110 29.16 14.54 40.08
C MET A 110 28.22 13.36 39.71
N GLN A 111 27.42 13.49 38.66
CA GLN A 111 26.50 12.44 38.23
C GLN A 111 26.98 11.78 36.95
N LYS A 112 26.92 10.43 36.98
CA LYS A 112 26.95 9.62 35.77
C LYS A 112 25.53 9.54 35.24
N VAL A 113 25.32 10.03 34.02
CA VAL A 113 24.01 10.03 33.37
C VAL A 113 24.08 9.17 32.11
N GLU A 114 23.32 8.11 32.10
CA GLU A 114 23.09 7.31 30.90
C GLU A 114 22.05 8.02 30.05
N MET A 115 22.45 8.32 28.82
CA MET A 115 21.59 8.99 27.86
C MET A 115 20.78 7.97 27.06
N GLU A 116 19.60 8.38 26.62
CA GLU A 116 18.81 7.56 25.71
C GLU A 116 19.61 7.22 24.45
N THR A 117 19.39 6.01 23.91
CA THR A 117 20.02 5.57 22.67
C THR A 117 19.62 6.47 21.50
N ILE A 118 20.61 7.02 20.82
CA ILE A 118 20.41 7.87 19.65
C ILE A 118 20.30 6.95 18.41
N ILE A 119 19.19 7.05 17.69
CA ILE A 119 18.97 6.27 16.45
C ILE A 119 19.15 7.20 15.26
N LEU A 120 20.02 6.85 14.32
CA LEU A 120 20.20 7.55 13.05
C LEU A 120 19.66 6.71 11.88
N ALA A 121 18.90 7.34 11.00
CA ALA A 121 18.52 6.73 9.74
C ALA A 121 19.56 7.03 8.66
N SER A 122 19.87 6.07 7.78
CA SER A 122 20.69 6.36 6.61
C SER A 122 20.01 7.38 5.69
N THR A 123 20.79 8.23 5.06
CA THR A 123 20.27 9.25 4.13
C THR A 123 19.49 8.60 2.98
N GLU A 124 19.96 7.47 2.46
CA GLU A 124 19.28 6.68 1.44
C GLU A 124 17.90 6.21 1.91
N LYS A 125 17.81 5.66 3.15
CA LYS A 125 16.54 5.18 3.73
C LYS A 125 15.55 6.32 3.95
N VAL A 126 16.02 7.48 4.39
CA VAL A 126 15.19 8.68 4.55
C VAL A 126 14.66 9.16 3.21
N GLN A 127 15.50 9.23 2.17
CA GLN A 127 15.11 9.60 0.82
C GLN A 127 14.09 8.62 0.25
N THR A 128 14.33 7.32 0.39
CA THR A 128 13.39 6.27 -0.07
C THR A 128 12.03 6.39 0.63
N LEU A 129 12.01 6.56 1.96
CA LEU A 129 10.77 6.72 2.70
C LEU A 129 10.01 8.00 2.32
N THR A 130 10.73 9.09 2.05
CA THR A 130 10.14 10.36 1.60
C THR A 130 9.53 10.19 0.21
N SER A 131 10.27 9.59 -0.73
CA SER A 131 9.78 9.30 -2.08
C SER A 131 8.54 8.40 -2.09
N LEU A 132 8.53 7.35 -1.27
CA LEU A 132 7.36 6.47 -1.12
C LEU A 132 6.15 7.20 -0.53
N LYS A 133 6.36 8.12 0.41
CA LYS A 133 5.29 8.94 1.00
C LYS A 133 4.71 9.92 -0.03
N GLU A 134 5.58 10.55 -0.82
CA GLU A 134 5.17 11.42 -1.91
C GLU A 134 4.38 10.67 -2.99
N LEU A 135 4.86 9.47 -3.38
CA LEU A 135 4.16 8.62 -4.36
C LEU A 135 2.77 8.22 -3.85
N LYS A 136 2.66 7.75 -2.60
CA LYS A 136 1.35 7.39 -2.01
C LYS A 136 0.37 8.56 -2.03
N LYS A 137 0.84 9.76 -1.70
CA LYS A 137 0.02 10.97 -1.75
C LYS A 137 -0.44 11.28 -3.18
N ALA A 138 0.49 11.25 -4.14
CA ALA A 138 0.19 11.53 -5.55
C ALA A 138 -0.78 10.50 -6.15
N VAL A 139 -0.62 9.21 -5.82
CA VAL A 139 -1.56 8.15 -6.24
C VAL A 139 -2.97 8.39 -5.66
N ALA A 140 -3.07 8.80 -4.40
CA ALA A 140 -4.37 9.13 -3.80
C ALA A 140 -5.06 10.32 -4.49
N GLU A 141 -4.29 11.35 -4.86
CA GLU A 141 -4.79 12.50 -5.63
C GLU A 141 -5.30 12.06 -7.01
N VAL A 142 -4.57 11.19 -7.70
CA VAL A 142 -4.98 10.63 -8.99
C VAL A 142 -6.26 9.80 -8.86
N MET A 143 -6.37 8.96 -7.84
CA MET A 143 -7.60 8.18 -7.60
C MET A 143 -8.82 9.08 -7.39
N ASP A 144 -8.65 10.20 -6.69
CA ASP A 144 -9.72 11.19 -6.52
C ASP A 144 -10.11 11.85 -7.86
N MET A 145 -9.15 12.19 -8.73
CA MET A 145 -9.42 12.68 -10.10
C MET A 145 -10.20 11.64 -10.91
N ILE A 146 -9.77 10.37 -10.87
CA ILE A 146 -10.47 9.27 -11.56
C ILE A 146 -11.90 9.10 -11.05
N ASN A 147 -12.14 9.21 -9.75
CA ASN A 147 -13.45 9.11 -9.14
C ASN A 147 -14.38 10.28 -9.52
N ARG A 148 -13.81 11.47 -9.72
CA ARG A 148 -14.54 12.65 -10.24
C ARG A 148 -14.71 12.63 -11.75
N ASN A 149 -14.27 11.58 -12.43
CA ASN A 149 -14.26 11.43 -13.88
C ASN A 149 -13.39 12.48 -14.63
N ASP A 150 -12.40 13.06 -13.95
CA ASP A 150 -11.39 13.95 -14.56
C ASP A 150 -10.24 13.09 -15.11
N LEU A 151 -10.55 12.32 -16.16
CA LEU A 151 -9.69 11.25 -16.65
C LEU A 151 -8.44 11.76 -17.39
N GLU A 152 -8.56 12.84 -18.13
CA GLU A 152 -7.40 13.40 -18.90
C GLU A 152 -6.36 14.01 -17.95
N THR A 153 -6.81 14.75 -16.92
CA THR A 153 -5.90 15.30 -15.90
C THR A 153 -5.24 14.16 -15.10
N ALA A 154 -6.02 13.14 -14.74
CA ALA A 154 -5.50 11.95 -14.06
C ALA A 154 -4.42 11.25 -14.92
N LEU A 155 -4.67 11.07 -16.22
CA LEU A 155 -3.72 10.45 -17.14
C LEU A 155 -2.43 11.26 -17.27
N ALA A 156 -2.51 12.58 -17.43
CA ALA A 156 -1.33 13.44 -17.48
C ALA A 156 -0.48 13.29 -16.20
N ARG A 157 -1.13 13.25 -15.03
CA ARG A 157 -0.44 13.05 -13.76
C ARG A 157 0.19 11.66 -13.62
N LEU A 158 -0.50 10.62 -14.12
CA LEU A 158 0.03 9.25 -14.14
C LEU A 158 1.27 9.13 -15.04
N GLN A 159 1.30 9.82 -16.18
CA GLN A 159 2.49 9.86 -17.06
C GLN A 159 3.71 10.48 -16.36
N GLU A 160 3.51 11.57 -15.60
CA GLU A 160 4.58 12.15 -14.78
C GLU A 160 5.07 11.15 -13.70
N LEU A 161 4.14 10.44 -13.06
CA LEU A 161 4.47 9.45 -12.05
C LEU A 161 5.19 8.24 -12.64
N ALA A 162 4.76 7.74 -13.80
CA ALA A 162 5.42 6.62 -14.48
C ALA A 162 6.85 6.97 -14.92
N ALA A 163 7.10 8.21 -15.35
CA ALA A 163 8.45 8.69 -15.67
C ALA A 163 9.36 8.72 -14.42
N ARG A 164 8.81 9.03 -13.24
CA ARG A 164 9.55 9.09 -11.97
C ARG A 164 9.66 7.73 -11.27
N TYR A 165 8.67 6.85 -11.43
CA TYR A 165 8.54 5.55 -10.79
C TYR A 165 8.21 4.45 -11.82
N PRO A 166 9.13 4.13 -12.73
CA PRO A 166 8.86 3.26 -13.89
C PRO A 166 8.58 1.79 -13.53
N ASP A 167 8.85 1.40 -12.29
CA ASP A 167 8.63 0.03 -11.80
C ASP A 167 7.49 -0.05 -10.75
N ASP A 168 6.69 1.01 -10.61
CA ASP A 168 5.52 0.98 -9.72
C ASP A 168 4.29 0.43 -10.45
N SER A 169 3.90 -0.80 -10.10
CA SER A 169 2.78 -1.48 -10.74
C SER A 169 1.43 -0.78 -10.53
N ASN A 170 1.24 -0.02 -9.44
CA ASN A 170 0.00 0.70 -9.21
C ASN A 170 -0.16 1.88 -10.16
N VAL A 171 0.94 2.59 -10.45
CA VAL A 171 0.93 3.71 -11.42
C VAL A 171 0.54 3.19 -12.80
N HIS A 172 1.18 2.11 -13.27
CA HIS A 172 0.85 1.49 -14.56
C HIS A 172 -0.58 0.94 -14.59
N TYR A 173 -1.04 0.31 -13.50
CA TYR A 173 -2.42 -0.17 -13.42
C TYR A 173 -3.44 0.96 -13.53
N LEU A 174 -3.26 2.04 -12.78
CA LEU A 174 -4.14 3.21 -12.85
C LEU A 174 -4.09 3.87 -14.23
N SER A 175 -2.92 3.92 -14.88
CA SER A 175 -2.78 4.40 -16.26
C SER A 175 -3.61 3.56 -17.22
N GLY A 176 -3.48 2.24 -17.16
CA GLY A 176 -4.23 1.32 -18.01
C GLY A 176 -5.74 1.41 -17.79
N VAL A 177 -6.20 1.47 -16.54
CA VAL A 177 -7.63 1.64 -16.20
C VAL A 177 -8.15 2.99 -16.69
N THR A 178 -7.39 4.07 -16.51
CA THR A 178 -7.77 5.40 -16.95
C THR A 178 -7.89 5.46 -18.48
N LEU A 179 -6.91 4.91 -19.19
CA LEU A 179 -6.93 4.78 -20.65
C LEU A 179 -8.11 3.92 -21.13
N GLY A 180 -8.42 2.83 -20.45
CA GLY A 180 -9.60 2.00 -20.74
C GLY A 180 -10.92 2.78 -20.60
N ARG A 181 -11.07 3.60 -19.55
CA ARG A 181 -12.23 4.48 -19.36
C ARG A 181 -12.33 5.60 -20.40
N LEU A 182 -11.18 6.03 -20.96
CA LEU A 182 -11.10 6.97 -22.09
C LEU A 182 -11.32 6.29 -23.44
N HIS A 183 -11.62 4.98 -23.47
CA HIS A 183 -11.73 4.15 -24.69
C HIS A 183 -10.45 4.08 -25.52
N ARG A 184 -9.29 4.39 -24.94
CA ARG A 184 -7.95 4.34 -25.55
C ARG A 184 -7.30 2.98 -25.35
N TYR A 185 -7.98 1.92 -25.78
CA TYR A 185 -7.65 0.53 -25.46
C TYR A 185 -6.26 0.09 -25.95
N GLN A 186 -5.84 0.55 -27.17
CA GLN A 186 -4.52 0.25 -27.69
C GLN A 186 -3.40 0.78 -26.80
N GLU A 187 -3.62 1.93 -26.16
CA GLU A 187 -2.65 2.55 -25.26
C GLU A 187 -2.71 1.97 -23.86
N ALA A 188 -3.85 1.43 -23.44
CA ALA A 188 -4.01 0.78 -22.14
C ALA A 188 -3.24 -0.55 -22.07
N ILE A 189 -3.16 -1.31 -23.17
CA ILE A 189 -2.54 -2.63 -23.23
C ILE A 189 -1.08 -2.62 -22.77
N PRO A 190 -0.16 -1.76 -23.29
CA PRO A 190 1.23 -1.76 -22.82
C PRO A 190 1.36 -1.41 -21.34
N GLU A 191 0.55 -0.50 -20.80
CA GLU A 191 0.55 -0.16 -19.38
C GLU A 191 0.13 -1.37 -18.52
N LEU A 192 -0.97 -2.03 -18.89
CA LEU A 192 -1.45 -3.22 -18.19
C LEU A 192 -0.51 -4.43 -18.35
N THR A 193 0.14 -4.58 -19.51
CA THR A 193 1.17 -5.61 -19.70
C THR A 193 2.34 -5.38 -18.76
N ARG A 194 2.77 -4.12 -18.59
CA ARG A 194 3.82 -3.79 -17.63
C ARG A 194 3.42 -4.20 -16.20
N VAL A 195 2.14 -4.05 -15.84
CA VAL A 195 1.66 -4.55 -14.54
C VAL A 195 1.83 -6.05 -14.41
N THR A 196 1.50 -6.84 -15.44
CA THR A 196 1.63 -8.31 -15.39
C THR A 196 3.09 -8.78 -15.32
N GLU A 197 4.04 -7.99 -15.84
CA GLU A 197 5.48 -8.25 -15.69
C GLU A 197 5.96 -7.96 -14.26
N LEU A 198 5.51 -6.84 -13.67
CA LEU A 198 5.91 -6.40 -12.33
C LEU A 198 5.21 -7.18 -11.22
N ALA A 199 3.97 -7.59 -11.45
CA ALA A 199 3.11 -8.27 -10.50
C ALA A 199 2.30 -9.40 -11.18
N PRO A 200 2.92 -10.54 -11.55
CA PRO A 200 2.30 -11.59 -12.36
C PRO A 200 1.13 -12.32 -11.68
N GLU A 201 0.93 -12.13 -10.38
CA GLU A 201 -0.20 -12.68 -9.62
C GLU A 201 -1.36 -11.68 -9.42
N PHE A 202 -1.28 -10.50 -10.04
CA PHE A 202 -2.29 -9.47 -9.88
C PHE A 202 -3.45 -9.67 -10.87
N ALA A 203 -4.43 -10.48 -10.50
CA ALA A 203 -5.61 -10.83 -11.31
C ALA A 203 -6.34 -9.64 -11.97
N PRO A 204 -6.51 -8.45 -11.31
CA PRO A 204 -7.18 -7.31 -11.94
C PRO A 204 -6.50 -6.80 -13.21
N ALA A 205 -5.16 -6.94 -13.36
CA ALA A 205 -4.48 -6.51 -14.58
C ALA A 205 -4.88 -7.37 -15.78
N TYR A 206 -4.95 -8.68 -15.60
CA TYR A 206 -5.41 -9.60 -16.66
C TYR A 206 -6.88 -9.38 -17.00
N GLN A 207 -7.73 -9.07 -16.01
CA GLN A 207 -9.13 -8.70 -16.26
C GLN A 207 -9.22 -7.46 -17.16
N GLN A 208 -8.45 -6.43 -16.87
CA GLN A 208 -8.44 -5.20 -17.68
C GLN A 208 -7.84 -5.43 -19.08
N LEU A 209 -6.79 -6.26 -19.20
CA LEU A 209 -6.28 -6.68 -20.51
C LEU A 209 -7.33 -7.42 -21.32
N GLY A 210 -8.04 -8.37 -20.70
CA GLY A 210 -9.16 -9.08 -21.31
C GLY A 210 -10.22 -8.12 -21.85
N PHE A 211 -10.62 -7.15 -21.05
CA PHE A 211 -11.56 -6.11 -21.45
C PHE A 211 -11.04 -5.26 -22.63
N CYS A 212 -9.78 -4.80 -22.58
CA CYS A 212 -9.20 -4.03 -23.68
C CYS A 212 -9.19 -4.82 -24.99
N TYR A 213 -8.78 -6.09 -24.96
CA TYR A 213 -8.78 -6.94 -26.14
C TYR A 213 -10.19 -7.23 -26.66
N GLN A 214 -11.17 -7.45 -25.79
CA GLN A 214 -12.58 -7.61 -26.17
C GLN A 214 -13.12 -6.38 -26.89
N MET A 215 -12.82 -5.18 -26.37
CA MET A 215 -13.21 -3.91 -27.04
C MET A 215 -12.56 -3.76 -28.42
N LEU A 216 -11.36 -4.26 -28.60
CA LEU A 216 -10.64 -4.30 -29.87
C LEU A 216 -11.05 -5.48 -30.78
N LYS A 217 -12.00 -6.33 -30.34
CA LYS A 217 -12.47 -7.53 -31.05
C LYS A 217 -11.41 -8.64 -31.24
N ASP A 218 -10.33 -8.60 -30.46
CA ASP A 218 -9.36 -9.70 -30.35
C ASP A 218 -9.85 -10.70 -29.30
N MET A 219 -10.84 -11.51 -29.70
CA MET A 219 -11.54 -12.43 -28.78
C MET A 219 -10.64 -13.51 -28.20
N ASP A 220 -9.64 -13.96 -28.94
CA ASP A 220 -8.72 -15.00 -28.48
C ASP A 220 -7.84 -14.48 -27.34
N LYS A 221 -7.26 -13.28 -27.48
CA LYS A 221 -6.48 -12.67 -26.41
C LYS A 221 -7.35 -12.23 -25.23
N ALA A 222 -8.59 -11.79 -25.49
CA ALA A 222 -9.52 -11.48 -24.42
C ALA A 222 -9.80 -12.74 -23.56
N LEU A 223 -10.09 -13.87 -24.22
CA LEU A 223 -10.34 -15.15 -23.56
C LEU A 223 -9.11 -15.62 -22.74
N GLU A 224 -7.90 -15.53 -23.31
CA GLU A 224 -6.66 -15.89 -22.62
C GLU A 224 -6.49 -15.09 -21.31
N ASN A 225 -6.64 -13.77 -21.40
CA ASN A 225 -6.48 -12.91 -20.24
C ASN A 225 -7.58 -13.10 -19.19
N TYR A 226 -8.85 -13.26 -19.60
CA TYR A 226 -9.92 -13.55 -18.65
C TYR A 226 -9.74 -14.92 -17.97
N ARG A 227 -9.24 -15.94 -18.67
CA ARG A 227 -8.88 -17.23 -18.06
C ARG A 227 -7.78 -17.05 -17.02
N LYS A 228 -6.74 -16.31 -17.35
CA LYS A 228 -5.65 -16.05 -16.40
C LYS A 228 -6.13 -15.29 -15.16
N SER A 229 -7.01 -14.31 -15.33
CA SER A 229 -7.63 -13.61 -14.20
C SER A 229 -8.45 -14.56 -13.31
N ALA A 230 -9.25 -15.43 -13.90
CA ALA A 230 -10.08 -16.41 -13.16
C ALA A 230 -9.24 -17.52 -12.49
N GLU A 231 -8.08 -17.90 -13.06
CA GLU A 231 -7.13 -18.81 -12.41
C GLU A 231 -6.51 -18.20 -11.15
N LEU A 232 -6.17 -16.90 -11.19
CA LEU A 232 -5.55 -16.20 -10.08
C LEU A 232 -6.54 -15.85 -8.97
N ASP A 233 -7.80 -15.60 -9.32
CA ASP A 233 -8.87 -15.28 -8.37
C ASP A 233 -10.16 -16.07 -8.72
N PRO A 234 -10.19 -17.38 -8.42
CA PRO A 234 -11.30 -18.27 -8.81
C PRO A 234 -12.60 -18.03 -8.02
N ALA A 235 -12.57 -17.26 -6.96
CA ALA A 235 -13.75 -16.91 -6.16
C ALA A 235 -14.39 -15.58 -6.60
N ASN A 236 -13.79 -14.86 -7.53
CA ASN A 236 -14.28 -13.57 -8.00
C ASN A 236 -15.40 -13.76 -9.03
N SER A 237 -16.64 -13.51 -8.60
CA SER A 237 -17.81 -13.66 -9.49
C SER A 237 -17.74 -12.80 -10.75
N ALA A 238 -17.15 -11.59 -10.68
CA ALA A 238 -17.00 -10.71 -11.83
C ALA A 238 -16.02 -11.26 -12.86
N ASN A 239 -14.91 -11.88 -12.43
CA ASN A 239 -13.97 -12.55 -13.34
C ASN A 239 -14.62 -13.74 -14.05
N LEU A 240 -15.36 -14.55 -13.28
CA LEU A 240 -16.10 -15.70 -13.80
C LEU A 240 -17.21 -15.25 -14.77
N TYR A 241 -17.93 -14.18 -14.47
CA TYR A 241 -18.92 -13.56 -15.33
C TYR A 241 -18.30 -13.10 -16.65
N ASN A 242 -17.21 -12.36 -16.62
CA ASN A 242 -16.52 -11.84 -17.81
C ASN A 242 -16.04 -13.00 -18.71
N LEU A 243 -15.52 -14.07 -18.08
CA LEU A 243 -15.11 -15.26 -18.81
C LEU A 243 -16.30 -15.98 -19.47
N GLY A 244 -17.43 -16.06 -18.77
CA GLY A 244 -18.67 -16.57 -19.36
C GLY A 244 -19.17 -15.70 -20.51
N LEU A 245 -19.09 -14.38 -20.36
CA LEU A 245 -19.52 -13.42 -21.38
C LEU A 245 -18.72 -13.54 -22.68
N ILE A 246 -17.39 -13.56 -22.59
CA ILE A 246 -16.54 -13.73 -23.78
C ILE A 246 -16.76 -15.07 -24.48
N LEU A 247 -16.98 -16.15 -23.72
CA LEU A 247 -17.29 -17.45 -24.28
C LEU A 247 -18.66 -17.47 -24.99
N PHE A 248 -19.64 -16.78 -24.43
CA PHE A 248 -20.95 -16.60 -25.09
C PHE A 248 -20.81 -15.81 -26.39
N GLU A 249 -20.03 -14.71 -26.40
CA GLU A 249 -19.76 -13.92 -27.62
C GLU A 249 -19.00 -14.74 -28.70
N MET A 250 -18.24 -15.76 -28.28
CA MET A 250 -17.56 -16.71 -29.18
C MET A 250 -18.43 -17.91 -29.60
N ASP A 251 -19.74 -17.87 -29.28
CA ASP A 251 -20.70 -18.98 -29.53
C ASP A 251 -20.38 -20.28 -28.78
N LYS A 252 -19.55 -20.24 -27.74
CA LYS A 252 -19.22 -21.36 -26.86
C LYS A 252 -20.18 -21.46 -25.70
N VAL A 253 -21.47 -21.62 -26.01
CA VAL A 253 -22.58 -21.44 -25.05
C VAL A 253 -22.52 -22.40 -23.87
N ASP A 254 -22.12 -23.67 -24.08
CA ASP A 254 -22.04 -24.67 -23.01
C ASP A 254 -20.91 -24.35 -22.02
N GLU A 255 -19.75 -23.88 -22.51
CA GLU A 255 -18.66 -23.41 -21.66
C GLU A 255 -19.07 -22.16 -20.87
N ALA A 256 -19.77 -21.20 -21.52
CA ALA A 256 -20.26 -19.99 -20.91
C ALA A 256 -21.21 -20.30 -19.73
N ILE A 257 -22.17 -21.23 -19.90
CA ILE A 257 -23.04 -21.69 -18.84
C ILE A 257 -22.23 -22.16 -17.62
N GLY A 258 -21.22 -23.00 -17.83
CA GLY A 258 -20.40 -23.51 -16.75
C GLY A 258 -19.67 -22.43 -15.95
N TYR A 259 -19.27 -21.33 -16.59
CA TYR A 259 -18.67 -20.19 -15.89
C TYR A 259 -19.70 -19.29 -15.21
N PHE A 260 -20.88 -19.09 -15.81
CA PHE A 260 -21.98 -18.37 -15.15
C PHE A 260 -22.50 -19.14 -13.92
N GLU A 261 -22.55 -20.46 -13.95
CA GLU A 261 -22.89 -21.28 -12.79
C GLU A 261 -21.87 -21.07 -11.64
N LYS A 262 -20.58 -21.05 -11.96
CA LYS A 262 -19.54 -20.72 -10.96
C LYS A 262 -19.67 -19.30 -10.43
N ALA A 263 -20.01 -18.33 -11.29
CA ALA A 263 -20.24 -16.95 -10.87
C ALA A 263 -21.43 -16.86 -9.91
N LEU A 264 -22.55 -17.55 -10.20
CA LEU A 264 -23.70 -17.63 -9.31
C LEU A 264 -23.44 -18.41 -8.02
N ALA A 265 -22.54 -19.40 -8.05
CA ALA A 265 -22.10 -20.07 -6.82
C ALA A 265 -21.33 -19.13 -5.90
N ALA A 266 -20.53 -18.21 -6.47
CA ALA A 266 -19.81 -17.18 -5.72
C ALA A 266 -20.75 -16.02 -5.28
N LYS A 267 -21.72 -15.63 -6.11
CA LYS A 267 -22.70 -14.57 -5.85
C LYS A 267 -24.06 -14.94 -6.44
N SER A 268 -24.92 -15.56 -5.63
CA SER A 268 -26.18 -16.17 -6.05
C SER A 268 -27.29 -15.19 -6.48
N ASP A 269 -27.14 -13.91 -6.14
CA ASP A 269 -28.09 -12.83 -6.40
C ASP A 269 -27.60 -11.84 -7.48
N ASP A 270 -26.66 -12.29 -8.31
CA ASP A 270 -26.12 -11.45 -9.39
C ASP A 270 -27.09 -11.42 -10.58
N LEU A 271 -27.79 -10.28 -10.70
CA LEU A 271 -28.84 -10.07 -11.69
C LEU A 271 -28.33 -10.26 -13.14
N ASP A 272 -27.16 -9.67 -13.44
CA ASP A 272 -26.57 -9.72 -14.78
C ASP A 272 -26.22 -11.16 -15.18
N THR A 273 -25.66 -11.93 -14.24
CA THR A 273 -25.36 -13.35 -14.47
C THR A 273 -26.60 -14.18 -14.70
N LEU A 274 -27.68 -13.94 -13.93
CA LEU A 274 -28.97 -14.64 -14.15
C LEU A 274 -29.57 -14.33 -15.53
N GLU A 275 -29.50 -13.10 -15.99
CA GLU A 275 -29.96 -12.72 -17.33
C GLU A 275 -29.11 -13.36 -18.42
N MET A 276 -27.79 -13.44 -18.24
CA MET A 276 -26.92 -14.12 -19.21
C MET A 276 -27.18 -15.63 -19.24
N MET A 277 -27.45 -16.26 -18.09
CA MET A 277 -27.91 -17.65 -18.03
C MET A 277 -29.19 -17.87 -18.85
N ALA A 278 -30.17 -16.98 -18.68
CA ALA A 278 -31.40 -17.06 -19.46
C ALA A 278 -31.12 -16.93 -20.98
N ARG A 279 -30.26 -16.01 -21.39
CA ARG A 279 -29.86 -15.84 -22.80
C ARG A 279 -29.17 -17.10 -23.35
N CYS A 280 -28.30 -17.72 -22.55
CA CYS A 280 -27.68 -19.00 -22.94
C CYS A 280 -28.72 -20.09 -23.19
N TYR A 281 -29.73 -20.23 -22.32
CA TYR A 281 -30.79 -21.23 -22.48
C TYR A 281 -31.75 -20.89 -23.62
N VAL A 282 -31.99 -19.60 -23.91
CA VAL A 282 -32.72 -19.19 -25.13
C VAL A 282 -31.94 -19.61 -26.37
N ASN A 283 -30.64 -19.37 -26.42
CA ASN A 283 -29.77 -19.82 -27.54
C ASN A 283 -29.81 -21.34 -27.74
N LYS A 284 -29.84 -22.10 -26.65
CA LYS A 284 -29.97 -23.58 -26.69
C LYS A 284 -31.39 -24.07 -27.01
N GLY A 285 -32.39 -23.19 -27.05
CA GLY A 285 -33.80 -23.59 -27.26
C GLY A 285 -34.47 -24.14 -25.99
N ASP A 286 -33.79 -24.13 -24.81
CA ASP A 286 -34.38 -24.58 -23.55
C ASP A 286 -35.13 -23.40 -22.91
N LEU A 287 -36.29 -23.05 -23.52
CA LEU A 287 -37.10 -21.94 -23.09
C LEU A 287 -37.64 -22.08 -21.65
N PRO A 288 -38.01 -23.28 -21.14
CA PRO A 288 -38.39 -23.46 -19.75
C PRO A 288 -37.34 -23.00 -18.75
N LYS A 289 -36.08 -23.44 -18.96
CA LYS A 289 -34.96 -22.97 -18.09
C LYS A 289 -34.68 -21.50 -18.23
N ALA A 290 -34.77 -20.96 -19.44
CA ALA A 290 -34.62 -19.50 -19.62
C ALA A 290 -35.63 -18.71 -18.80
N VAL A 291 -36.90 -19.17 -18.78
CA VAL A 291 -37.98 -18.55 -17.95
C VAL A 291 -37.62 -18.65 -16.46
N GLU A 292 -37.13 -19.80 -15.97
CA GLU A 292 -36.76 -19.98 -14.58
C GLU A 292 -35.71 -18.94 -14.13
N PHE A 293 -34.62 -18.75 -14.93
CA PHE A 293 -33.59 -17.76 -14.63
C PHE A 293 -34.11 -16.32 -14.68
N LEU A 294 -34.98 -15.99 -15.64
CA LEU A 294 -35.60 -14.65 -15.71
C LEU A 294 -36.53 -14.38 -14.53
N GLU A 295 -37.34 -15.36 -14.09
CA GLU A 295 -38.19 -15.24 -12.91
C GLU A 295 -37.35 -15.01 -11.64
N LYS A 296 -36.22 -15.72 -11.50
CA LYS A 296 -35.30 -15.48 -10.42
C LYS A 296 -34.67 -14.07 -10.50
N ALA A 297 -34.22 -13.63 -11.66
CA ALA A 297 -33.69 -12.27 -11.86
C ALA A 297 -34.77 -11.22 -11.51
N ARG A 298 -36.00 -11.41 -11.95
CA ARG A 298 -37.14 -10.53 -11.68
C ARG A 298 -37.42 -10.41 -10.18
N SER A 299 -37.25 -11.49 -9.41
CA SER A 299 -37.49 -11.46 -7.95
C SER A 299 -36.41 -10.67 -7.17
N LEU A 300 -35.28 -10.40 -7.76
CA LEU A 300 -34.16 -9.71 -7.13
C LEU A 300 -34.13 -8.20 -7.38
N THR A 301 -34.86 -7.71 -8.38
CA THR A 301 -34.87 -6.29 -8.72
C THR A 301 -36.15 -5.61 -8.22
N GLN A 302 -36.02 -4.32 -7.80
CA GLN A 302 -37.12 -3.44 -7.47
C GLN A 302 -37.29 -2.31 -8.52
N ASP A 303 -36.43 -2.28 -9.53
CA ASP A 303 -36.53 -1.33 -10.64
C ASP A 303 -37.75 -1.64 -11.51
N GLU A 304 -38.72 -0.73 -11.52
CA GLU A 304 -39.99 -0.90 -12.25
C GLU A 304 -39.80 -1.07 -13.76
N GLU A 305 -38.86 -0.37 -14.38
CA GLU A 305 -38.57 -0.51 -15.82
C GLU A 305 -37.95 -1.88 -16.12
N LYS A 306 -37.03 -2.30 -15.29
CA LYS A 306 -36.40 -3.62 -15.38
C LYS A 306 -37.43 -4.74 -15.17
N ILE A 307 -38.34 -4.60 -14.19
CA ILE A 307 -39.42 -5.53 -13.95
C ILE A 307 -40.33 -5.65 -15.18
N LYS A 308 -40.78 -4.52 -15.75
CA LYS A 308 -41.61 -4.52 -16.96
C LYS A 308 -40.93 -5.22 -18.14
N PHE A 309 -39.63 -4.95 -18.33
CA PHE A 309 -38.82 -5.62 -19.36
C PHE A 309 -38.79 -7.12 -19.15
N LEU A 310 -38.44 -7.59 -17.94
CA LEU A 310 -38.37 -9.02 -17.61
C LEU A 310 -39.70 -9.71 -17.72
N ASP A 311 -40.80 -9.10 -17.22
CA ASP A 311 -42.17 -9.64 -17.31
C ASP A 311 -42.63 -9.80 -18.78
N SER A 312 -42.27 -8.83 -19.64
CA SER A 312 -42.55 -8.91 -21.08
C SER A 312 -41.77 -10.04 -21.76
N PHE A 313 -40.49 -10.17 -21.40
CA PHE A 313 -39.64 -11.23 -21.98
C PHE A 313 -40.13 -12.62 -21.53
N ILE A 314 -40.43 -12.81 -20.23
CA ILE A 314 -40.99 -14.04 -19.67
C ILE A 314 -42.28 -14.41 -20.37
N ALA A 315 -43.18 -13.45 -20.54
CA ALA A 315 -44.49 -13.69 -21.24
C ALA A 315 -44.26 -14.16 -22.68
N THR A 316 -43.31 -13.53 -23.38
CA THR A 316 -42.98 -13.91 -24.76
C THR A 316 -42.46 -15.36 -24.85
N LEU A 317 -41.54 -15.76 -23.98
CA LEU A 317 -41.01 -17.12 -23.95
C LEU A 317 -42.08 -18.15 -23.57
N LYS A 318 -42.93 -17.83 -22.55
CA LYS A 318 -44.03 -18.70 -22.16
C LYS A 318 -45.06 -18.91 -23.31
N ALA A 319 -45.30 -17.88 -24.14
CA ALA A 319 -46.15 -18.04 -25.34
C ALA A 319 -45.53 -18.92 -26.41
N GLN A 320 -44.21 -18.95 -26.54
CA GLN A 320 -43.50 -19.85 -27.45
C GLN A 320 -43.48 -21.30 -26.97
N ILE A 321 -43.39 -21.55 -25.67
CA ILE A 321 -43.45 -22.89 -25.06
C ILE A 321 -44.81 -23.57 -25.30
N LYS A 322 -45.87 -22.79 -25.41
CA LYS A 322 -47.25 -23.32 -25.59
C LYS A 322 -47.59 -23.67 -27.04
N LYS A 323 -46.76 -23.32 -27.99
CA LYS A 323 -46.92 -23.63 -29.42
C LYS A 323 -46.23 -24.91 -29.78
#